data_112c5d5c00142e0ca02949483069ee9b
#
_entry.id   112c5d5c00142e0ca02949483069ee9b
#
_cell.length_a   1.000
_cell.length_b   1.000
_cell.length_c   1.000
_cell.angle_alpha   90.00
_cell.angle_beta   90.00
_cell.angle_gamma   90.00
#
_symmetry.space_group_name_H-M   'P 1'
#
loop_
_entity.id
_entity.type
_entity.pdbx_description
1 polymer ?
#
loop_
_entity_poly.entity_id
_entity_poly.type
_entity_poly.pdbx_seq_one_letter_code
_entity_poly.pdbx_strand_id
1 'polypeptide(L)'
;MYISNATGCSSIWGGPGATSPYCTDKNGHGPAWCNSLFEDNAEHGFGMFIGQEKIREDLADKTRELIAANSYPALKEAAQKWLDTFADGKANAEATRAYVAALEECVNTIDDTIAFLESDKAKTMLGDKLPEMLAGAKAHKAAGGKYCTCPACTLALEILDKKEYLAKKSQWIFGGDGWAYDIGYGGLDHVIAQNKDVNIFVFDTEVYSNTGGQA
;
A
#
# COMPACT_ATOMS: atom_id res chain seq x y z
N MET A 1 1.22 -4.67 -9.04
CA MET A 1 2.56 -5.03 -9.52
C MET A 1 3.40 -3.76 -9.60
N TYR A 2 4.61 -3.81 -9.07
CA TYR A 2 5.60 -2.73 -9.20
C TYR A 2 6.79 -3.27 -9.99
N ILE A 3 7.36 -2.43 -10.84
CA ILE A 3 8.48 -2.79 -11.71
C ILE A 3 9.58 -1.76 -11.52
N SER A 4 10.78 -2.22 -11.18
CA SER A 4 12.04 -1.49 -11.27
C SER A 4 12.79 -2.00 -12.50
N ASN A 5 13.30 -1.10 -13.31
CA ASN A 5 13.99 -1.45 -14.56
C ASN A 5 15.36 -0.79 -14.63
N ALA A 6 16.38 -1.56 -14.96
CA ALA A 6 17.70 -1.04 -15.26
C ALA A 6 17.67 -0.33 -16.61
N THR A 7 18.03 0.94 -16.63
CA THR A 7 18.23 1.69 -17.88
C THR A 7 19.35 1.05 -18.68
N GLY A 8 19.10 0.63 -19.91
CA GLY A 8 20.10 -0.06 -20.73
C GLY A 8 19.45 -1.02 -21.72
N CYS A 9 19.90 -2.29 -21.75
CA CYS A 9 19.41 -3.30 -22.71
C CYS A 9 17.90 -3.50 -22.64
N SER A 10 17.30 -3.56 -21.47
CA SER A 10 15.85 -3.69 -21.29
C SER A 10 15.08 -2.46 -21.82
N SER A 11 15.65 -1.27 -21.72
CA SER A 11 15.06 -0.05 -22.27
C SER A 11 15.12 -0.04 -23.82
N ILE A 12 16.16 -0.60 -24.41
CA ILE A 12 16.25 -0.76 -25.87
C ILE A 12 15.19 -1.75 -26.36
N TRP A 13 15.07 -2.88 -25.66
CA TRP A 13 14.04 -3.89 -25.97
C TRP A 13 12.62 -3.36 -25.76
N GLY A 14 12.36 -2.71 -24.65
CA GLY A 14 11.03 -2.20 -24.24
C GLY A 14 10.68 -0.83 -24.82
N GLY A 15 11.61 -0.15 -25.52
CA GLY A 15 11.44 1.19 -26.03
C GLY A 15 11.70 2.30 -25.00
N PRO A 16 11.61 3.57 -25.40
CA PRO A 16 11.89 4.72 -24.53
C PRO A 16 11.00 4.74 -23.28
N GLY A 17 11.58 5.07 -22.15
CA GLY A 17 10.85 5.17 -20.87
C GLY A 17 9.64 6.12 -20.91
N ALA A 18 9.67 7.15 -21.78
CA ALA A 18 8.58 8.09 -21.98
C ALA A 18 7.32 7.44 -22.58
N THR A 19 7.44 6.28 -23.21
CA THR A 19 6.30 5.54 -23.81
C THR A 19 5.83 4.37 -22.97
N SER A 20 6.44 4.13 -21.80
CA SER A 20 6.03 3.09 -20.85
C SER A 20 5.17 3.70 -19.73
N PRO A 21 4.10 3.03 -19.29
CA PRO A 21 3.57 1.78 -19.83
C PRO A 21 2.85 1.97 -21.19
N TYR A 22 2.95 0.96 -22.05
CA TYR A 22 2.33 1.00 -23.38
C TYR A 22 0.81 0.87 -23.37
N CYS A 23 0.23 0.43 -22.28
CA CYS A 23 -1.20 0.23 -22.13
C CYS A 23 -1.66 0.62 -20.74
N THR A 24 -2.94 0.95 -20.66
CA THR A 24 -3.63 1.19 -19.39
C THR A 24 -4.87 0.31 -19.30
N ASP A 25 -5.32 0.07 -18.07
CA ASP A 25 -6.60 -0.55 -17.80
C ASP A 25 -7.77 0.43 -18.12
N LYS A 26 -9.01 -0.04 -17.95
CA LYS A 26 -10.23 0.78 -18.18
C LYS A 26 -10.33 2.02 -17.30
N ASN A 27 -9.53 2.12 -16.21
CA ASN A 27 -9.51 3.26 -15.30
C ASN A 27 -8.33 4.22 -15.60
N GLY A 28 -7.54 3.95 -16.63
CA GLY A 28 -6.38 4.75 -17.01
C GLY A 28 -5.10 4.41 -16.24
N HIS A 29 -5.08 3.30 -15.48
CA HIS A 29 -3.90 2.88 -14.73
C HIS A 29 -3.05 1.91 -15.55
N GLY A 30 -1.76 2.18 -15.61
CA GLY A 30 -0.74 1.27 -16.13
C GLY A 30 0.02 0.55 -15.02
N PRO A 31 0.94 -0.37 -15.34
CA PRO A 31 1.87 -0.93 -14.38
C PRO A 31 2.74 0.18 -13.78
N ALA A 32 3.03 0.08 -12.49
CA ALA A 32 4.02 0.95 -11.86
C ALA A 32 5.40 0.57 -12.38
N TRP A 33 6.00 1.46 -13.17
CA TRP A 33 7.28 1.29 -13.82
C TRP A 33 8.22 2.41 -13.41
N CYS A 34 9.38 2.07 -12.89
CA CYS A 34 10.38 3.02 -12.48
C CYS A 34 11.75 2.61 -13.05
N ASN A 35 12.40 3.52 -13.77
CA ASN A 35 13.77 3.31 -14.21
C ASN A 35 14.73 3.78 -13.12
N SER A 36 15.71 2.93 -12.79
CA SER A 36 16.86 3.28 -11.97
C SER A 36 18.07 3.65 -12.84
N LEU A 37 19.15 4.02 -12.21
CA LEU A 37 20.46 4.00 -12.84
C LEU A 37 20.84 2.56 -13.20
N PHE A 38 21.73 2.40 -14.20
CA PHE A 38 22.03 1.10 -14.78
C PHE A 38 22.53 0.08 -13.76
N GLU A 39 23.47 0.51 -12.89
CA GLU A 39 24.11 -0.35 -11.91
C GLU A 39 23.29 -0.65 -10.67
N ASP A 40 22.43 0.27 -10.20
CA ASP A 40 21.79 0.21 -8.89
C ASP A 40 20.34 -0.33 -8.90
N ASN A 41 19.90 -0.92 -10.00
CA ASN A 41 18.52 -1.34 -10.15
C ASN A 41 18.08 -2.44 -9.18
N ALA A 42 18.97 -3.34 -8.81
CA ALA A 42 18.65 -4.41 -7.87
C ALA A 42 18.31 -3.80 -6.50
N GLU A 43 19.16 -2.91 -6.00
CA GLU A 43 18.99 -2.21 -4.73
C GLU A 43 17.78 -1.29 -4.75
N HIS A 44 17.56 -0.58 -5.86
CA HIS A 44 16.38 0.26 -6.04
C HIS A 44 15.09 -0.54 -5.98
N GLY A 45 14.99 -1.62 -6.74
CA GLY A 45 13.81 -2.50 -6.72
C GLY A 45 13.61 -3.18 -5.36
N PHE A 46 14.68 -3.55 -4.69
CA PHE A 46 14.63 -4.08 -3.34
C PHE A 46 14.19 -3.03 -2.32
N GLY A 47 14.66 -1.79 -2.44
CA GLY A 47 14.21 -0.66 -1.62
C GLY A 47 12.71 -0.39 -1.78
N MET A 48 12.18 -0.47 -2.99
CA MET A 48 10.72 -0.39 -3.24
C MET A 48 9.96 -1.52 -2.51
N PHE A 49 10.50 -2.73 -2.52
CA PHE A 49 9.91 -3.86 -1.80
C PHE A 49 9.90 -3.62 -0.28
N ILE A 50 11.03 -3.24 0.31
CA ILE A 50 11.16 -2.96 1.75
C ILE A 50 10.20 -1.82 2.17
N GLY A 51 10.11 -0.75 1.38
CA GLY A 51 9.18 0.35 1.64
C GLY A 51 7.72 -0.11 1.70
N GLN A 52 7.32 -0.98 0.79
CA GLN A 52 5.96 -1.55 0.79
C GLN A 52 5.72 -2.49 1.98
N GLU A 53 6.69 -3.34 2.33
CA GLU A 53 6.60 -4.19 3.52
C GLU A 53 6.38 -3.33 4.76
N LYS A 54 7.17 -2.27 4.93
CA LYS A 54 7.05 -1.38 6.10
C LYS A 54 5.70 -0.69 6.20
N ILE A 55 5.18 -0.16 5.08
CA ILE A 55 3.84 0.45 5.07
C ILE A 55 2.77 -0.58 5.47
N ARG A 56 2.87 -1.82 4.99
CA ARG A 56 1.93 -2.89 5.32
C ARG A 56 2.04 -3.35 6.78
N GLU A 57 3.24 -3.38 7.35
CA GLU A 57 3.44 -3.63 8.78
C GLU A 57 2.76 -2.54 9.63
N ASP A 58 2.98 -1.26 9.30
CA ASP A 58 2.35 -0.13 9.99
C ASP A 58 0.81 -0.20 9.90
N LEU A 59 0.28 -0.62 8.74
CA LEU A 59 -1.16 -0.85 8.58
C LEU A 59 -1.67 -2.04 9.40
N ALA A 60 -0.88 -3.09 9.55
CA ALA A 60 -1.23 -4.23 10.41
C ALA A 60 -1.27 -3.83 11.89
N ASP A 61 -0.33 -3.01 12.34
CA ASP A 61 -0.31 -2.48 13.72
C ASP A 61 -1.53 -1.57 13.97
N LYS A 62 -1.81 -0.63 13.07
CA LYS A 62 -3.02 0.20 13.16
C LYS A 62 -4.32 -0.63 13.12
N THR A 63 -4.34 -1.73 12.39
CA THR A 63 -5.48 -2.65 12.36
C THR A 63 -5.69 -3.33 13.71
N ARG A 64 -4.62 -3.75 14.38
CA ARG A 64 -4.69 -4.30 15.75
C ARG A 64 -5.20 -3.28 16.76
N GLU A 65 -4.73 -2.03 16.66
CA GLU A 65 -5.22 -0.92 17.49
C GLU A 65 -6.70 -0.64 17.21
N LEU A 66 -7.12 -0.66 15.94
CA LEU A 66 -8.52 -0.47 15.55
C LEU A 66 -9.42 -1.57 16.11
N ILE A 67 -9.01 -2.84 16.07
CA ILE A 67 -9.74 -3.97 16.67
C ILE A 67 -9.94 -3.74 18.19
N ALA A 68 -8.93 -3.22 18.86
CA ALA A 68 -9.02 -2.91 20.28
C ALA A 68 -9.94 -1.71 20.59
N ALA A 69 -9.88 -0.67 19.77
CA ALA A 69 -10.63 0.57 19.96
C ALA A 69 -12.11 0.50 19.49
N ASN A 70 -12.46 -0.44 18.60
CA ASN A 70 -13.77 -0.53 17.98
C ASN A 70 -14.64 -1.61 18.64
N SER A 71 -15.95 -1.36 18.70
CA SER A 71 -16.92 -2.33 19.21
C SER A 71 -17.74 -3.05 18.13
N TYR A 72 -17.49 -2.76 16.84
CA TYR A 72 -18.28 -3.27 15.72
C TYR A 72 -17.84 -4.70 15.34
N PRO A 73 -18.65 -5.75 15.57
CA PRO A 73 -18.22 -7.13 15.37
C PRO A 73 -17.81 -7.45 13.94
N ALA A 74 -18.58 -6.95 12.95
CA ALA A 74 -18.30 -7.20 11.54
C ALA A 74 -16.94 -6.62 11.10
N LEU A 75 -16.57 -5.42 11.57
CA LEU A 75 -15.28 -4.83 11.32
C LEU A 75 -14.15 -5.67 11.95
N LYS A 76 -14.33 -6.10 13.21
CA LYS A 76 -13.34 -6.93 13.89
C LYS A 76 -13.09 -8.24 13.16
N GLU A 77 -14.14 -8.90 12.69
CA GLU A 77 -14.03 -10.14 11.93
C GLU A 77 -13.30 -9.94 10.62
N ALA A 78 -13.67 -8.92 9.85
CA ALA A 78 -13.02 -8.61 8.57
C ALA A 78 -11.55 -8.21 8.75
N ALA A 79 -11.26 -7.40 9.76
CA ALA A 79 -9.90 -6.97 10.12
C ALA A 79 -9.03 -8.16 10.55
N GLN A 80 -9.58 -9.08 11.36
CA GLN A 80 -8.85 -10.28 11.78
C GLN A 80 -8.55 -11.20 10.59
N LYS A 81 -9.53 -11.44 9.72
CA LYS A 81 -9.33 -12.23 8.49
C LYS A 81 -8.22 -11.62 7.60
N TRP A 82 -8.18 -10.30 7.50
CA TRP A 82 -7.10 -9.64 6.76
C TRP A 82 -5.74 -9.81 7.45
N LEU A 83 -5.66 -9.66 8.78
CA LEU A 83 -4.43 -9.89 9.56
C LEU A 83 -3.91 -11.33 9.40
N ASP A 84 -4.79 -12.31 9.37
CA ASP A 84 -4.40 -13.72 9.19
C ASP A 84 -3.74 -13.91 7.81
N THR A 85 -4.28 -13.29 6.76
CA THR A 85 -3.65 -13.33 5.42
C THR A 85 -2.34 -12.56 5.35
N PHE A 86 -2.20 -11.50 6.13
CA PHE A 86 -0.95 -10.76 6.26
C PHE A 86 0.15 -11.62 6.91
N ALA A 87 -0.18 -12.32 7.99
CA ALA A 87 0.74 -13.23 8.68
C ALA A 87 1.23 -14.38 7.79
N ASP A 88 0.34 -14.94 6.97
CA ASP A 88 0.68 -16.00 5.99
C ASP A 88 1.52 -15.50 4.80
N GLY A 89 1.71 -14.19 4.67
CA GLY A 89 2.41 -13.57 3.54
C GLY A 89 1.71 -13.73 2.20
N LYS A 90 0.48 -14.25 2.18
CA LYS A 90 -0.30 -14.51 0.95
C LYS A 90 -1.22 -13.34 0.63
N ALA A 91 -1.36 -13.08 -0.66
CA ALA A 91 -2.36 -12.11 -1.12
C ALA A 91 -3.76 -12.75 -1.08
N ASN A 92 -4.71 -12.09 -0.42
CA ASN A 92 -6.11 -12.48 -0.44
C ASN A 92 -6.98 -11.26 -0.79
N ALA A 93 -7.38 -11.19 -2.05
CA ALA A 93 -8.15 -10.06 -2.57
C ALA A 93 -9.58 -10.00 -1.99
N GLU A 94 -10.15 -11.13 -1.59
CA GLU A 94 -11.48 -11.18 -0.99
C GLU A 94 -11.46 -10.61 0.43
N ALA A 95 -10.54 -11.10 1.28
CA ALA A 95 -10.36 -10.58 2.64
C ALA A 95 -10.01 -9.08 2.63
N THR A 96 -9.16 -8.64 1.69
CA THR A 96 -8.83 -7.22 1.55
C THR A 96 -10.04 -6.38 1.17
N ARG A 97 -10.86 -6.81 0.19
CA ARG A 97 -12.08 -6.09 -0.19
C ARG A 97 -13.11 -6.04 0.93
N ALA A 98 -13.30 -7.16 1.62
CA ALA A 98 -14.23 -7.23 2.76
C ALA A 98 -13.78 -6.29 3.89
N TYR A 99 -12.47 -6.22 4.16
CA TYR A 99 -11.94 -5.32 5.17
C TYR A 99 -12.10 -3.85 4.79
N VAL A 100 -11.79 -3.48 3.54
CA VAL A 100 -12.01 -2.11 3.05
C VAL A 100 -13.48 -1.70 3.15
N ALA A 101 -14.40 -2.57 2.74
CA ALA A 101 -15.84 -2.30 2.85
C ALA A 101 -16.27 -2.08 4.31
N ALA A 102 -15.81 -2.92 5.23
CA ALA A 102 -16.09 -2.79 6.65
C ALA A 102 -15.50 -1.49 7.26
N LEU A 103 -14.33 -1.05 6.78
CA LEU A 103 -13.74 0.23 7.17
C LEU A 103 -14.60 1.41 6.70
N GLU A 104 -15.03 1.39 5.45
CA GLU A 104 -15.88 2.44 4.86
C GLU A 104 -17.23 2.55 5.58
N GLU A 105 -17.82 1.42 5.99
CA GLU A 105 -19.06 1.39 6.77
C GLU A 105 -18.90 1.87 8.22
N CYS A 106 -17.74 1.67 8.83
CA CYS A 106 -17.55 2.02 10.24
C CYS A 106 -17.20 3.48 10.49
N VAL A 107 -16.81 4.23 9.46
CA VAL A 107 -16.48 5.65 9.57
C VAL A 107 -17.76 6.48 9.58
N ASN A 108 -18.04 7.09 10.73
CA ASN A 108 -19.18 8.00 10.84
C ASN A 108 -18.84 9.39 10.30
N THR A 109 -19.80 10.02 9.63
CA THR A 109 -19.70 11.45 9.30
C THR A 109 -19.78 12.30 10.58
N ILE A 110 -19.33 13.54 10.49
CA ILE A 110 -19.48 14.47 11.63
C ILE A 110 -20.94 14.77 11.91
N ASP A 111 -21.81 14.72 10.90
CA ASP A 111 -23.25 14.94 11.05
C ASP A 111 -23.92 13.77 11.78
N ASP A 112 -23.61 12.54 11.42
CA ASP A 112 -24.10 11.34 12.13
C ASP A 112 -23.62 11.34 13.59
N THR A 113 -22.38 11.76 13.81
CA THR A 113 -21.79 11.87 15.15
C THR A 113 -22.55 12.92 15.99
N ILE A 114 -22.83 14.09 15.43
CA ILE A 114 -23.60 15.14 16.13
C ILE A 114 -25.03 14.65 16.41
N ALA A 115 -25.71 14.04 15.43
CA ALA A 115 -27.04 13.50 15.59
C ALA A 115 -27.09 12.41 16.69
N PHE A 116 -26.07 11.54 16.74
CA PHE A 116 -25.95 10.57 17.83
C PHE A 116 -25.77 11.27 19.19
N LEU A 117 -24.87 12.25 19.29
CA LEU A 117 -24.60 12.96 20.54
C LEU A 117 -25.81 13.79 21.04
N GLU A 118 -26.70 14.19 20.14
CA GLU A 118 -27.98 14.89 20.51
C GLU A 118 -29.09 13.92 20.93
N SER A 119 -28.90 12.61 20.75
CA SER A 119 -29.90 11.58 21.09
C SER A 119 -30.00 11.32 22.60
N ASP A 120 -31.16 10.82 23.04
CA ASP A 120 -31.36 10.41 24.45
C ASP A 120 -30.48 9.19 24.81
N LYS A 121 -30.13 8.37 23.83
CA LYS A 121 -29.20 7.25 24.04
C LYS A 121 -27.81 7.73 24.43
N ALA A 122 -27.31 8.77 23.79
CA ALA A 122 -26.02 9.38 24.13
C ALA A 122 -26.03 10.00 25.53
N LYS A 123 -27.15 10.64 25.94
CA LYS A 123 -27.31 11.18 27.31
C LYS A 123 -27.14 10.10 28.36
N THR A 124 -27.77 8.93 28.14
CA THR A 124 -27.68 7.80 29.06
C THR A 124 -26.29 7.18 29.11
N MET A 125 -25.57 7.12 27.96
CA MET A 125 -24.27 6.46 27.84
C MET A 125 -23.10 7.33 28.29
N LEU A 126 -23.14 8.64 28.02
CA LEU A 126 -21.99 9.54 28.17
C LEU A 126 -22.10 10.46 29.39
N GLY A 127 -23.32 10.64 29.94
CA GLY A 127 -23.53 11.43 31.16
C GLY A 127 -22.90 12.82 31.06
N ASP A 128 -22.08 13.16 32.07
CA ASP A 128 -21.45 14.48 32.22
C ASP A 128 -20.44 14.84 31.10
N LYS A 129 -19.95 13.86 30.35
CA LYS A 129 -19.02 14.10 29.21
C LYS A 129 -19.72 14.56 27.94
N LEU A 130 -21.03 14.36 27.84
CA LEU A 130 -21.79 14.64 26.63
C LEU A 130 -21.70 16.11 26.17
N PRO A 131 -21.86 17.15 27.02
CA PRO A 131 -21.80 18.53 26.58
C PRO A 131 -20.44 18.90 25.95
N GLU A 132 -19.35 18.45 26.53
CA GLU A 132 -18.00 18.69 26.01
C GLU A 132 -17.78 18.01 24.65
N MET A 133 -18.18 16.74 24.53
CA MET A 133 -18.07 15.99 23.29
C MET A 133 -18.93 16.61 22.18
N LEU A 134 -20.15 17.04 22.48
CA LEU A 134 -21.03 17.70 21.50
C LEU A 134 -20.49 19.07 21.06
N ALA A 135 -19.96 19.87 21.99
CA ALA A 135 -19.31 21.12 21.68
C ALA A 135 -18.09 20.93 20.80
N GLY A 136 -17.24 19.93 21.09
CA GLY A 136 -16.07 19.57 20.29
C GLY A 136 -16.47 19.12 18.87
N ALA A 137 -17.48 18.27 18.73
CA ALA A 137 -17.98 17.82 17.43
C ALA A 137 -18.52 18.99 16.57
N LYS A 138 -19.29 19.90 17.17
CA LYS A 138 -19.80 21.11 16.49
C LYS A 138 -18.66 22.05 16.08
N ALA A 139 -17.67 22.25 16.93
CA ALA A 139 -16.49 23.06 16.61
C ALA A 139 -15.69 22.45 15.46
N HIS A 140 -15.48 21.12 15.47
CA HIS A 140 -14.80 20.40 14.39
C HIS A 140 -15.56 20.55 13.06
N LYS A 141 -16.89 20.42 13.07
CA LYS A 141 -17.71 20.68 11.87
C LYS A 141 -17.57 22.10 11.37
N ALA A 142 -17.62 23.09 12.26
CA ALA A 142 -17.46 24.50 11.91
C ALA A 142 -16.10 24.82 11.29
N ALA A 143 -15.06 24.08 11.68
CA ALA A 143 -13.72 24.13 11.09
C ALA A 143 -13.59 23.38 9.75
N GLY A 144 -14.70 22.82 9.21
CA GLY A 144 -14.71 22.08 7.94
C GLY A 144 -14.43 20.57 8.07
N GLY A 145 -14.40 20.03 9.28
CA GLY A 145 -14.25 18.60 9.53
C GLY A 145 -15.44 17.81 8.98
N LYS A 146 -15.16 16.71 8.28
CA LYS A 146 -16.17 15.87 7.60
C LYS A 146 -16.52 14.59 8.37
N TYR A 147 -15.62 14.10 9.18
CA TYR A 147 -15.72 12.81 9.83
C TYR A 147 -15.62 12.91 11.36
N CYS A 148 -16.08 11.86 12.03
CA CYS A 148 -15.91 11.69 13.48
C CYS A 148 -14.44 11.66 13.88
N THR A 149 -14.09 12.29 15.00
CA THR A 149 -12.73 12.36 15.55
C THR A 149 -12.46 11.35 16.67
N CYS A 150 -13.36 10.37 16.88
CA CYS A 150 -13.08 9.32 17.87
C CYS A 150 -11.91 8.42 17.42
N PRO A 151 -11.20 7.78 18.34
CA PRO A 151 -10.02 6.97 18.00
C PRO A 151 -10.28 5.91 16.93
N ALA A 152 -11.44 5.25 16.97
CA ALA A 152 -11.78 4.23 16.00
C ALA A 152 -11.97 4.79 14.58
N CYS A 153 -12.70 5.93 14.43
CA CYS A 153 -12.89 6.57 13.12
C CYS A 153 -11.58 7.15 12.59
N THR A 154 -10.75 7.73 13.45
CA THR A 154 -9.44 8.28 13.06
C THR A 154 -8.53 7.17 12.52
N LEU A 155 -8.39 6.05 13.24
CA LEU A 155 -7.62 4.89 12.78
C LEU A 155 -8.15 4.32 11.48
N ALA A 156 -9.49 4.19 11.35
CA ALA A 156 -10.10 3.69 10.12
C ALA A 156 -9.80 4.59 8.92
N LEU A 157 -9.86 5.92 9.09
CA LEU A 157 -9.52 6.88 8.04
C LEU A 157 -8.05 6.83 7.66
N GLU A 158 -7.13 6.70 8.62
CA GLU A 158 -5.70 6.56 8.36
C GLU A 158 -5.36 5.27 7.58
N ILE A 159 -6.09 4.18 7.86
CA ILE A 159 -5.96 2.93 7.11
C ILE A 159 -6.54 3.09 5.69
N LEU A 160 -7.72 3.73 5.56
CA LEU A 160 -8.36 3.97 4.28
C LEU A 160 -7.53 4.89 3.37
N ASP A 161 -6.84 5.88 3.91
CA ASP A 161 -5.93 6.75 3.15
C ASP A 161 -4.82 5.96 2.45
N LYS A 162 -4.42 4.83 3.02
CA LYS A 162 -3.40 3.93 2.49
C LYS A 162 -3.96 2.58 2.02
N LYS A 163 -5.26 2.51 1.72
CA LYS A 163 -5.95 1.25 1.39
C LYS A 163 -5.33 0.46 0.23
N GLU A 164 -4.66 1.14 -0.68
CA GLU A 164 -3.96 0.51 -1.81
C GLU A 164 -2.82 -0.43 -1.37
N TYR A 165 -2.24 -0.22 -0.18
CA TYR A 165 -1.19 -1.05 0.40
C TYR A 165 -1.72 -2.24 1.21
N LEU A 166 -3.02 -2.32 1.48
CA LEU A 166 -3.62 -3.50 2.13
C LEU A 166 -3.50 -4.75 1.26
N ALA A 167 -3.51 -4.58 -0.07
CA ALA A 167 -3.24 -5.67 -1.00
C ALA A 167 -1.73 -5.84 -1.21
N LYS A 168 -1.22 -7.07 -1.01
CA LYS A 168 0.17 -7.41 -1.37
C LYS A 168 0.33 -7.30 -2.89
N LYS A 169 1.33 -6.55 -3.33
CA LYS A 169 1.68 -6.40 -4.75
C LYS A 169 3.01 -7.11 -5.01
N SER A 170 3.13 -7.77 -6.15
CA SER A 170 4.40 -8.35 -6.57
C SER A 170 5.39 -7.26 -6.94
N GLN A 171 6.65 -7.42 -6.50
CA GLN A 171 7.78 -6.59 -6.90
C GLN A 171 8.58 -7.32 -7.97
N TRP A 172 8.89 -6.61 -9.06
CA TRP A 172 9.69 -7.10 -10.16
C TRP A 172 10.90 -6.20 -10.39
N ILE A 173 12.03 -6.81 -10.71
CA ILE A 173 13.29 -6.16 -11.00
C ILE A 173 13.72 -6.63 -12.37
N PHE A 174 13.76 -5.74 -13.35
CA PHE A 174 14.07 -6.04 -14.74
C PHE A 174 15.42 -5.45 -15.12
N GLY A 175 16.20 -6.17 -15.90
CA GLY A 175 17.45 -5.70 -16.48
C GLY A 175 17.96 -6.59 -17.59
N GLY A 176 18.99 -6.14 -18.28
CA GLY A 176 19.67 -6.90 -19.34
C GLY A 176 20.98 -7.51 -18.87
N ASP A 177 21.73 -8.05 -19.84
CA ASP A 177 22.98 -8.78 -19.61
C ASP A 177 24.03 -7.97 -18.84
N GLY A 178 24.33 -6.77 -19.29
CA GLY A 178 25.35 -5.92 -18.69
C GLY A 178 25.01 -5.55 -17.24
N TRP A 179 23.73 -5.36 -16.92
CA TRP A 179 23.29 -5.17 -15.55
C TRP A 179 23.48 -6.46 -14.72
N ALA A 180 22.97 -7.57 -15.20
CA ALA A 180 22.90 -8.79 -14.41
C ALA A 180 24.26 -9.48 -14.23
N TYR A 181 25.12 -9.44 -15.26
CA TYR A 181 26.35 -10.24 -15.29
C TYR A 181 27.62 -9.43 -15.10
N ASP A 182 27.53 -8.10 -15.10
CA ASP A 182 28.69 -7.21 -14.94
C ASP A 182 28.40 -6.08 -13.93
N ILE A 183 27.97 -4.92 -14.39
CA ILE A 183 27.97 -3.70 -13.60
C ILE A 183 27.00 -3.74 -12.39
N GLY A 184 25.88 -4.42 -12.50
CA GLY A 184 24.87 -4.56 -11.45
C GLY A 184 24.95 -5.87 -10.65
N TYR A 185 25.93 -6.74 -10.95
CA TYR A 185 26.02 -8.08 -10.37
C TYR A 185 26.09 -8.07 -8.83
N GLY A 186 26.90 -7.18 -8.24
CA GLY A 186 27.07 -7.13 -6.79
C GLY A 186 25.78 -6.80 -6.03
N GLY A 187 24.99 -5.86 -6.55
CA GLY A 187 23.66 -5.53 -6.00
C GLY A 187 22.67 -6.67 -6.19
N LEU A 188 22.70 -7.30 -7.35
CA LEU A 188 21.83 -8.44 -7.67
C LEU A 188 22.11 -9.62 -6.73
N ASP A 189 23.39 -9.99 -6.55
CA ASP A 189 23.81 -11.06 -5.63
C ASP A 189 23.35 -10.75 -4.20
N HIS A 190 23.53 -9.51 -3.73
CA HIS A 190 23.07 -9.09 -2.42
C HIS A 190 21.55 -9.25 -2.26
N VAL A 191 20.77 -8.82 -3.23
CA VAL A 191 19.29 -8.90 -3.20
C VAL A 191 18.83 -10.37 -3.16
N ILE A 192 19.44 -11.24 -3.97
CA ILE A 192 19.16 -12.68 -3.96
C ILE A 192 19.47 -13.29 -2.59
N ALA A 193 20.60 -12.92 -2.00
CA ALA A 193 21.02 -13.40 -0.68
C ALA A 193 20.05 -13.02 0.45
N GLN A 194 19.25 -11.97 0.30
CA GLN A 194 18.23 -11.59 1.28
C GLN A 194 17.03 -12.56 1.32
N ASN A 195 16.89 -13.42 0.32
CA ASN A 195 15.80 -14.41 0.23
C ASN A 195 14.40 -13.83 0.47
N LYS A 196 14.12 -12.67 -0.12
CA LYS A 196 12.82 -11.97 -0.03
C LYS A 196 11.96 -12.27 -1.25
N ASP A 197 10.65 -12.01 -1.13
CA ASP A 197 9.65 -12.25 -2.18
C ASP A 197 9.69 -11.15 -3.26
N VAL A 198 10.78 -11.16 -4.02
CA VAL A 198 10.99 -10.32 -5.21
C VAL A 198 11.18 -11.19 -6.44
N ASN A 199 10.69 -10.72 -7.58
CA ASN A 199 10.87 -11.40 -8.85
C ASN A 199 11.95 -10.67 -9.64
N ILE A 200 12.94 -11.42 -10.12
CA ILE A 200 14.04 -10.89 -10.92
C ILE A 200 13.90 -11.46 -12.33
N PHE A 201 13.94 -10.57 -13.33
CA PHE A 201 13.84 -10.96 -14.73
C PHE A 201 14.98 -10.35 -15.53
N VAL A 202 15.82 -11.21 -16.10
CA VAL A 202 16.95 -10.82 -16.94
C VAL A 202 16.59 -11.03 -18.40
N PHE A 203 16.72 -9.96 -19.21
CA PHE A 203 16.68 -10.07 -20.67
C PHE A 203 18.08 -10.49 -21.14
N ASP A 204 18.28 -11.78 -21.19
CA ASP A 204 19.55 -12.40 -21.59
C ASP A 204 19.61 -12.48 -23.14
N THR A 205 20.36 -11.57 -23.73
CA THR A 205 20.57 -11.47 -25.17
C THR A 205 21.98 -11.90 -25.59
N GLU A 206 22.79 -12.33 -24.60
CA GLU A 206 24.20 -12.74 -24.74
C GLU A 206 25.13 -11.61 -25.23
N VAL A 207 24.66 -10.36 -25.23
CA VAL A 207 25.40 -9.18 -25.69
C VAL A 207 24.99 -7.90 -24.95
N TYR A 208 25.86 -6.88 -24.93
CA TYR A 208 25.51 -5.53 -24.51
C TYR A 208 24.67 -4.84 -25.59
N SER A 209 23.35 -5.04 -25.59
CA SER A 209 22.47 -4.55 -26.65
C SER A 209 22.42 -3.02 -26.73
N ASN A 210 22.53 -2.31 -25.60
CA ASN A 210 22.46 -0.84 -25.57
C ASN A 210 23.69 -0.14 -26.17
N THR A 211 24.82 -0.85 -26.30
CA THR A 211 26.06 -0.33 -26.89
C THR A 211 26.33 -0.83 -28.31
N GLY A 212 25.37 -1.50 -28.94
CA GLY A 212 25.43 -1.98 -30.31
C GLY A 212 25.80 -3.47 -30.44
N GLY A 213 25.54 -4.28 -29.41
CA GLY A 213 25.70 -5.73 -29.49
C GLY A 213 27.16 -6.19 -29.30
N GLN A 214 27.88 -5.56 -28.40
CA GLN A 214 29.23 -5.98 -27.97
C GLN A 214 29.09 -7.23 -27.08
N ALA A 215 29.99 -8.19 -27.28
CA ALA A 215 30.11 -9.38 -26.44
C ALA A 215 31.03 -9.15 -25.24
#